data_02fa8b3d21137462a8dd6d3ddeeeddb6
#
_entry.id   02fa8b3d21137462a8dd6d3ddeeeddb6
#
_cell.length_a   1.000
_cell.length_b   1.000
_cell.length_c   1.000
_cell.angle_alpha   90.00
_cell.angle_beta   90.00
_cell.angle_gamma   90.00
#
_symmetry.space_group_name_H-M   'P 1'
#
loop_
_entity.id
_entity.type
_entity.pdbx_description
1 polymer ?
#
loop_
_entity_poly.entity_id
_entity_poly.type
_entity_poly.pdbx_seq_one_letter_code
_entity_poly.pdbx_strand_id
1 'polypeptide(L)'
;LKAMKAMFMVLVLSLIGGYIFSLLHIPIPWMLGPIIVVMLAQFIYKGPLNWSGKLRDLGVVIVGTSIGVRFNIDLFTMLGSILFHMLLLNIILIAGSIGIAYLTSKWTKVPMKASVLGAIPGGLGQIVVFAEEEKVEEIGVISYFQVIRLLLVVVLVPFIVAGHAVGKQIVDAKFSLSLILLIALAWVCSYLMKRIHFPVSYFITPILLLITLQLFTPLTMPHVPGFVMAIAQLLIGAHIGLMLKPHMVKLPIRILIGGVASALALIILTFGSSFIMSFSMGASFATSFLSTAPGGLDQMVLLADAVHADISLVSTFQTFRLLFIFLLVMPLMKLFYRWREKKECIREQEANVENVNV
;
A
#
# COMPACT_ATOMS: atom_id res chain seq x y z
N LEU A 1 3.46 18.26 25.63
CA LEU A 1 3.41 17.16 26.61
C LEU A 1 2.33 16.14 26.26
N LYS A 2 1.08 16.55 25.90
CA LYS A 2 -0.02 15.62 25.54
C LYS A 2 0.28 14.79 24.29
N ALA A 3 0.83 15.39 23.23
CA ALA A 3 1.20 14.68 22.00
C ALA A 3 2.32 13.65 22.22
N MET A 4 3.30 13.97 23.05
CA MET A 4 4.39 13.08 23.40
C MET A 4 3.90 11.87 24.23
N LYS A 5 2.99 12.09 25.18
CA LYS A 5 2.34 11.00 25.94
C LYS A 5 1.52 10.09 25.02
N ALA A 6 0.76 10.66 24.07
CA ALA A 6 0.00 9.88 23.09
C ALA A 6 0.91 9.00 22.20
N MET A 7 2.02 9.56 21.74
CA MET A 7 3.00 8.83 20.92
C MET A 7 3.70 7.72 21.74
N PHE A 8 4.08 8.00 22.99
CA PHE A 8 4.68 7.01 23.88
C PHE A 8 3.72 5.85 24.16
N MET A 9 2.42 6.15 24.35
CA MET A 9 1.39 5.12 24.55
C MET A 9 1.26 4.21 23.30
N VAL A 10 1.25 4.79 22.09
CA VAL A 10 1.23 4.01 20.85
C VAL A 10 2.48 3.13 20.73
N LEU A 11 3.65 3.64 21.11
CA LEU A 11 4.89 2.86 21.11
C LEU A 11 4.80 1.65 22.05
N VAL A 12 4.35 1.86 23.29
CA VAL A 12 4.18 0.77 24.28
C VAL A 12 3.19 -0.28 23.78
N LEU A 13 2.03 0.15 23.25
CA LEU A 13 1.04 -0.74 22.68
C LEU A 13 1.60 -1.54 21.50
N SER A 14 2.40 -0.91 20.65
CA SER A 14 3.05 -1.54 19.51
C SER A 14 4.07 -2.59 19.93
N LEU A 15 4.86 -2.32 20.96
CA LEU A 15 5.81 -3.28 21.53
C LEU A 15 5.11 -4.49 22.14
N ILE A 16 4.05 -4.25 22.91
CA ILE A 16 3.23 -5.32 23.49
C ILE A 16 2.61 -6.17 22.38
N GLY A 17 2.03 -5.54 21.36
CA GLY A 17 1.44 -6.23 20.21
C GLY A 17 2.46 -7.08 19.45
N GLY A 18 3.62 -6.50 19.12
CA GLY A 18 4.71 -7.22 18.44
C GLY A 18 5.20 -8.41 19.24
N TYR A 19 5.36 -8.26 20.56
CA TYR A 19 5.80 -9.32 21.47
C TYR A 19 4.77 -10.46 21.56
N ILE A 20 3.48 -10.15 21.77
CA ILE A 20 2.40 -11.15 21.83
C ILE A 20 2.33 -11.95 20.53
N PHE A 21 2.36 -11.27 19.37
CA PHE A 21 2.29 -11.92 18.07
C PHE A 21 3.55 -12.75 17.77
N SER A 22 4.70 -12.34 18.28
CA SER A 22 5.94 -13.12 18.21
C SER A 22 5.83 -14.42 19.01
N LEU A 23 5.26 -14.39 20.21
CA LEU A 23 4.99 -15.58 21.01
C LEU A 23 3.99 -16.55 20.34
N LEU A 24 3.02 -16.01 19.63
CA LEU A 24 2.03 -16.79 18.88
C LEU A 24 2.56 -17.31 17.54
N HIS A 25 3.83 -17.08 17.19
CA HIS A 25 4.47 -17.46 15.94
C HIS A 25 3.71 -16.98 14.67
N ILE A 26 3.03 -15.83 14.79
CA ILE A 26 2.30 -15.24 13.68
C ILE A 26 3.31 -14.62 12.68
N PRO A 27 3.08 -14.74 11.35
CA PRO A 27 3.94 -14.11 10.35
C PRO A 27 4.05 -12.61 10.57
N ILE A 28 5.26 -12.06 10.40
CA ILE A 28 5.55 -10.62 10.55
C ILE A 28 4.98 -10.03 11.86
N PRO A 29 5.35 -10.58 13.02
CA PRO A 29 4.71 -10.23 14.29
C PRO A 29 4.89 -8.77 14.66
N TRP A 30 6.05 -8.17 14.31
CA TRP A 30 6.39 -6.77 14.57
C TRP A 30 5.66 -5.76 13.68
N MET A 31 4.92 -6.23 12.67
CA MET A 31 4.01 -5.40 11.88
C MET A 31 2.54 -5.67 12.25
N LEU A 32 2.10 -6.93 12.24
CA LEU A 32 0.70 -7.30 12.51
C LEU A 32 0.28 -7.02 13.96
N GLY A 33 1.16 -7.29 14.92
CA GLY A 33 0.90 -7.03 16.33
C GLY A 33 0.59 -5.54 16.59
N PRO A 34 1.48 -4.61 16.24
CA PRO A 34 1.21 -3.19 16.31
C PRO A 34 -0.08 -2.76 15.61
N ILE A 35 -0.33 -3.24 14.38
CA ILE A 35 -1.55 -2.90 13.64
C ILE A 35 -2.79 -3.24 14.45
N ILE A 36 -2.90 -4.48 14.92
CA ILE A 36 -4.11 -4.98 15.59
C ILE A 36 -4.27 -4.36 16.98
N VAL A 37 -3.20 -4.33 17.77
CA VAL A 37 -3.29 -3.82 19.15
C VAL A 37 -3.55 -2.31 19.16
N VAL A 38 -2.88 -1.53 18.32
CA VAL A 38 -3.11 -0.08 18.25
C VAL A 38 -4.49 0.23 17.67
N MET A 39 -4.95 -0.52 16.67
CA MET A 39 -6.29 -0.40 16.12
C MET A 39 -7.36 -0.67 17.19
N LEU A 40 -7.25 -1.78 17.91
CA LEU A 40 -8.20 -2.10 18.99
C LEU A 40 -8.16 -1.08 20.13
N ALA A 41 -6.96 -0.64 20.52
CA ALA A 41 -6.79 0.40 21.52
C ALA A 41 -7.49 1.71 21.13
N GLN A 42 -7.53 2.06 19.86
CA GLN A 42 -8.19 3.27 19.37
C GLN A 42 -9.72 3.25 19.55
N PHE A 43 -10.34 2.06 19.61
CA PHE A 43 -11.76 1.91 19.91
C PHE A 43 -12.08 1.84 21.41
N ILE A 44 -11.13 1.39 22.21
CA ILE A 44 -11.32 1.19 23.67
C ILE A 44 -10.89 2.43 24.45
N TYR A 45 -9.75 3.02 24.07
CA TYR A 45 -9.17 4.15 24.78
C TYR A 45 -9.77 5.47 24.31
N LYS A 46 -10.36 6.23 25.24
CA LYS A 46 -11.02 7.53 24.95
C LYS A 46 -10.04 8.70 24.80
N GLY A 47 -8.76 8.50 25.09
CA GLY A 47 -7.73 9.53 24.95
C GLY A 47 -7.18 9.64 23.51
N PRO A 48 -6.45 10.73 23.22
CA PRO A 48 -5.81 10.90 21.92
C PRO A 48 -4.67 9.87 21.75
N LEU A 49 -4.73 9.07 20.69
CA LEU A 49 -3.61 8.28 20.19
C LEU A 49 -3.06 8.98 18.95
N ASN A 50 -1.74 9.14 18.90
CA ASN A 50 -1.08 9.80 17.78
C ASN A 50 0.26 9.14 17.47
N TRP A 51 0.62 9.09 16.19
CA TRP A 51 1.90 8.59 15.72
C TRP A 51 2.48 9.53 14.68
N SER A 52 3.75 9.85 14.81
CA SER A 52 4.40 10.78 13.88
C SER A 52 4.57 10.15 12.50
N GLY A 53 4.13 10.85 11.46
CA GLY A 53 4.38 10.46 10.07
C GLY A 53 5.88 10.33 9.76
N LYS A 54 6.75 11.10 10.42
CA LYS A 54 8.21 10.99 10.26
C LYS A 54 8.75 9.64 10.75
N LEU A 55 8.17 9.07 11.81
CA LEU A 55 8.56 7.74 12.30
C LEU A 55 8.17 6.64 11.31
N ARG A 56 6.96 6.73 10.76
CA ARG A 56 6.54 5.84 9.66
C ARG A 56 7.47 5.99 8.46
N ASP A 57 7.78 7.21 8.03
CA ASP A 57 8.67 7.49 6.90
C ASP A 57 10.08 6.90 7.15
N LEU A 58 10.59 6.95 8.39
CA LEU A 58 11.85 6.31 8.77
C LEU A 58 11.78 4.78 8.58
N GLY A 59 10.70 4.16 9.03
CA GLY A 59 10.47 2.73 8.79
C GLY A 59 10.50 2.39 7.30
N VAL A 60 9.83 3.22 6.47
CA VAL A 60 9.79 3.04 5.01
C VAL A 60 11.17 3.20 4.36
N VAL A 61 11.99 4.15 4.81
CA VAL A 61 13.39 4.31 4.34
C VAL A 61 14.23 3.09 4.67
N ILE A 62 14.11 2.54 5.88
CA ILE A 62 14.83 1.33 6.29
C ILE A 62 14.45 0.16 5.39
N VAL A 63 13.15 -0.03 5.11
CA VAL A 63 12.66 -1.08 4.20
C VAL A 63 13.20 -0.86 2.79
N GLY A 64 13.09 0.36 2.26
CA GLY A 64 13.62 0.71 0.94
C GLY A 64 15.13 0.48 0.83
N THR A 65 15.89 0.78 1.89
CA THR A 65 17.33 0.48 1.99
C THR A 65 17.58 -1.03 1.93
N SER A 66 16.84 -1.82 2.71
CA SER A 66 16.98 -3.28 2.69
C SER A 66 16.71 -3.89 1.32
N ILE A 67 15.70 -3.37 0.61
CA ILE A 67 15.37 -3.79 -0.76
C ILE A 67 16.49 -3.40 -1.73
N GLY A 68 16.92 -2.14 -1.68
CA GLY A 68 17.95 -1.63 -2.59
C GLY A 68 19.26 -2.42 -2.48
N VAL A 69 19.65 -2.85 -1.26
CA VAL A 69 20.83 -3.73 -1.05
C VAL A 69 20.68 -5.08 -1.75
N ARG A 70 19.47 -5.63 -1.81
CA ARG A 70 19.18 -6.97 -2.36
C ARG A 70 18.62 -6.93 -3.77
N PHE A 71 18.51 -5.74 -4.38
CA PHE A 71 17.86 -5.60 -5.68
C PHE A 71 18.70 -6.30 -6.76
N ASN A 72 18.03 -7.17 -7.52
CA ASN A 72 18.68 -7.87 -8.64
C ASN A 72 18.69 -6.97 -9.89
N ILE A 73 19.89 -6.54 -10.29
CA ILE A 73 20.11 -5.68 -11.46
C ILE A 73 19.77 -6.39 -12.78
N ASP A 74 19.84 -7.75 -12.81
CA ASP A 74 19.52 -8.54 -14.02
C ASP A 74 18.05 -8.36 -14.47
N LEU A 75 17.15 -7.90 -13.57
CA LEU A 75 15.79 -7.55 -13.94
C LEU A 75 15.71 -6.47 -15.02
N PHE A 76 16.70 -5.58 -15.10
CA PHE A 76 16.75 -4.56 -16.15
C PHE A 76 16.94 -5.17 -17.55
N THR A 77 17.61 -6.29 -17.66
CA THR A 77 17.80 -7.00 -18.94
C THR A 77 16.51 -7.67 -19.42
N MET A 78 15.62 -8.02 -18.48
CA MET A 78 14.34 -8.68 -18.76
C MET A 78 13.16 -7.69 -18.83
N LEU A 79 13.40 -6.40 -18.70
CA LEU A 79 12.34 -5.37 -18.57
C LEU A 79 11.30 -5.43 -19.70
N GLY A 80 11.68 -5.76 -20.94
CA GLY A 80 10.75 -5.81 -22.07
C GLY A 80 9.63 -6.84 -21.91
N SER A 81 9.96 -8.07 -21.51
CA SER A 81 8.97 -9.13 -21.27
C SER A 81 8.18 -8.92 -19.99
N ILE A 82 8.85 -8.46 -18.93
CA ILE A 82 8.24 -8.16 -17.64
C ILE A 82 7.23 -7.00 -17.78
N LEU A 83 7.56 -5.95 -18.52
CA LEU A 83 6.71 -4.78 -18.72
C LEU A 83 5.35 -5.15 -19.34
N PHE A 84 5.33 -6.07 -20.31
CA PHE A 84 4.08 -6.54 -20.90
C PHE A 84 3.18 -7.21 -19.84
N HIS A 85 3.75 -8.09 -19.01
CA HIS A 85 3.00 -8.76 -17.94
C HIS A 85 2.52 -7.77 -16.88
N MET A 86 3.36 -6.79 -16.52
CA MET A 86 2.99 -5.72 -15.59
C MET A 86 1.81 -4.91 -16.10
N LEU A 87 1.84 -4.54 -17.38
CA LEU A 87 0.74 -3.78 -18.01
C LEU A 87 -0.54 -4.60 -18.03
N LEU A 88 -0.48 -5.84 -18.52
CA LEU A 88 -1.63 -6.74 -18.63
C LEU A 88 -2.29 -6.98 -17.27
N LEU A 89 -1.50 -7.36 -16.26
CA LEU A 89 -2.00 -7.65 -14.92
C LEU A 89 -2.58 -6.40 -14.25
N ASN A 90 -1.98 -5.23 -14.44
CA ASN A 90 -2.54 -3.98 -13.92
C ASN A 90 -3.86 -3.61 -14.60
N ILE A 91 -4.00 -3.80 -15.90
CA ILE A 91 -5.27 -3.60 -16.61
C ILE A 91 -6.34 -4.54 -16.06
N ILE A 92 -6.04 -5.82 -15.87
CA ILE A 92 -6.96 -6.81 -15.29
C ILE A 92 -7.39 -6.40 -13.89
N LEU A 93 -6.44 -6.02 -13.03
CA LEU A 93 -6.72 -5.59 -11.65
C LEU A 93 -7.57 -4.32 -11.59
N ILE A 94 -7.29 -3.33 -12.44
CA ILE A 94 -8.05 -2.08 -12.47
C ILE A 94 -9.44 -2.31 -13.05
N ALA A 95 -9.56 -3.05 -14.15
CA ALA A 95 -10.86 -3.40 -14.73
C ALA A 95 -11.71 -4.20 -13.73
N GLY A 96 -11.13 -5.18 -13.05
CA GLY A 96 -11.79 -5.92 -11.99
C GLY A 96 -12.17 -5.04 -10.80
N SER A 97 -11.30 -4.09 -10.39
CA SER A 97 -11.63 -3.12 -9.34
C SER A 97 -12.82 -2.24 -9.70
N ILE A 98 -12.92 -1.80 -10.96
CA ILE A 98 -14.07 -1.03 -11.46
C ILE A 98 -15.34 -1.90 -11.46
N GLY A 99 -15.25 -3.17 -11.87
CA GLY A 99 -16.36 -4.12 -11.79
C GLY A 99 -16.86 -4.34 -10.36
N ILE A 100 -15.95 -4.54 -9.41
CA ILE A 100 -16.26 -4.65 -7.98
C ILE A 100 -16.88 -3.34 -7.47
N ALA A 101 -16.35 -2.18 -7.86
CA ALA A 101 -16.89 -0.88 -7.50
C ALA A 101 -18.34 -0.71 -8.01
N TYR A 102 -18.63 -1.17 -9.23
CA TYR A 102 -19.99 -1.13 -9.79
C TYR A 102 -20.96 -1.96 -8.94
N LEU A 103 -20.60 -3.19 -8.60
CA LEU A 103 -21.43 -4.05 -7.75
C LEU A 103 -21.61 -3.44 -6.34
N THR A 104 -20.53 -2.92 -5.76
CA THR A 104 -20.56 -2.26 -4.44
C THR A 104 -21.44 -1.02 -4.47
N SER A 105 -21.31 -0.16 -5.49
CA SER A 105 -22.14 1.03 -5.68
C SER A 105 -23.64 0.68 -5.76
N LYS A 106 -23.98 -0.33 -6.55
CA LYS A 106 -25.36 -0.78 -6.74
C LYS A 106 -25.97 -1.32 -5.43
N TRP A 107 -25.19 -2.04 -4.63
CA TRP A 107 -25.66 -2.64 -3.39
C TRP A 107 -25.69 -1.64 -2.22
N THR A 108 -24.65 -0.82 -2.06
CA THR A 108 -24.53 0.14 -0.96
C THR A 108 -25.24 1.46 -1.22
N LYS A 109 -25.60 1.74 -2.48
CA LYS A 109 -26.13 3.02 -2.98
C LYS A 109 -25.15 4.18 -2.84
N VAL A 110 -23.86 3.90 -2.67
CA VAL A 110 -22.80 4.89 -2.73
C VAL A 110 -22.59 5.31 -4.18
N PRO A 111 -22.42 6.61 -4.50
CA PRO A 111 -22.17 7.07 -5.85
C PRO A 111 -21.04 6.31 -6.53
N MET A 112 -21.18 6.02 -7.83
CA MET A 112 -20.21 5.24 -8.60
C MET A 112 -18.80 5.87 -8.55
N LYS A 113 -18.71 7.20 -8.60
CA LYS A 113 -17.45 7.94 -8.51
C LYS A 113 -16.71 7.64 -7.19
N ALA A 114 -17.42 7.68 -6.06
CA ALA A 114 -16.86 7.35 -4.75
C ALA A 114 -16.50 5.86 -4.61
N SER A 115 -17.34 4.96 -5.14
CA SER A 115 -17.08 3.52 -5.10
C SER A 115 -15.83 3.13 -5.91
N VAL A 116 -15.64 3.72 -7.09
CA VAL A 116 -14.45 3.50 -7.94
C VAL A 116 -13.20 4.01 -7.25
N LEU A 117 -13.23 5.23 -6.71
CA LEU A 117 -12.10 5.80 -5.97
C LEU A 117 -11.78 5.00 -4.70
N GLY A 118 -12.79 4.39 -4.07
CA GLY A 118 -12.61 3.51 -2.92
C GLY A 118 -11.99 2.15 -3.29
N ALA A 119 -12.31 1.60 -4.46
CA ALA A 119 -11.89 0.27 -4.88
C ALA A 119 -10.51 0.25 -5.59
N ILE A 120 -10.15 1.30 -6.33
CA ILE A 120 -8.86 1.36 -7.05
C ILE A 120 -7.69 1.26 -6.06
N PRO A 121 -6.73 0.32 -6.30
CA PRO A 121 -5.60 0.08 -5.39
C PRO A 121 -4.49 1.15 -5.52
N GLY A 122 -4.82 2.42 -5.23
CA GLY A 122 -3.88 3.53 -5.20
C GLY A 122 -3.42 3.91 -3.78
N GLY A 123 -2.56 4.91 -3.68
CA GLY A 123 -2.17 5.49 -2.39
C GLY A 123 -3.32 6.28 -1.75
N LEU A 124 -3.66 5.98 -0.50
CA LEU A 124 -4.80 6.59 0.20
C LEU A 124 -4.78 8.13 0.13
N GLY A 125 -3.64 8.74 0.48
CA GLY A 125 -3.54 10.19 0.52
C GLY A 125 -3.79 10.86 -0.84
N GLN A 126 -3.32 10.23 -1.90
CA GLN A 126 -3.44 10.76 -3.25
C GLN A 126 -4.85 10.60 -3.81
N ILE A 127 -5.52 9.48 -3.52
CA ILE A 127 -6.92 9.28 -3.92
C ILE A 127 -7.84 10.24 -3.17
N VAL A 128 -7.56 10.50 -1.89
CA VAL A 128 -8.32 11.49 -1.11
C VAL A 128 -8.14 12.90 -1.67
N VAL A 129 -6.89 13.32 -1.95
CA VAL A 129 -6.63 14.63 -2.58
C VAL A 129 -7.33 14.74 -3.94
N PHE A 130 -7.27 13.69 -4.75
CA PHE A 130 -7.98 13.66 -6.03
C PHE A 130 -9.51 13.78 -5.84
N ALA A 131 -10.08 13.09 -4.84
CA ALA A 131 -11.50 13.17 -4.53
C ALA A 131 -11.90 14.59 -4.10
N GLU A 132 -11.05 15.26 -3.33
CA GLU A 132 -11.25 16.67 -2.94
C GLU A 132 -11.20 17.61 -4.13
N GLU A 133 -10.20 17.46 -5.03
CA GLU A 133 -10.09 18.24 -6.27
C GLU A 133 -11.31 18.07 -7.18
N GLU A 134 -11.85 16.86 -7.26
CA GLU A 134 -13.01 16.50 -8.06
C GLU A 134 -14.34 16.71 -7.31
N LYS A 135 -14.31 17.39 -6.14
CA LYS A 135 -15.47 17.78 -5.31
C LYS A 135 -16.40 16.60 -4.99
N VAL A 136 -15.83 15.42 -4.70
CA VAL A 136 -16.61 14.25 -4.27
C VAL A 136 -17.01 14.42 -2.82
N GLU A 137 -18.30 14.34 -2.51
CA GLU A 137 -18.82 14.56 -1.15
C GLU A 137 -18.52 13.40 -0.20
N GLU A 138 -18.41 12.17 -0.71
CA GLU A 138 -18.28 10.94 0.08
C GLU A 138 -16.82 10.61 0.45
N ILE A 139 -15.99 11.61 0.76
CA ILE A 139 -14.57 11.41 1.13
C ILE A 139 -14.41 10.43 2.30
N GLY A 140 -15.35 10.48 3.28
CA GLY A 140 -15.33 9.55 4.41
C GLY A 140 -15.52 8.09 4.01
N VAL A 141 -16.39 7.82 3.02
CA VAL A 141 -16.62 6.47 2.47
C VAL A 141 -15.41 6.00 1.66
N ILE A 142 -14.85 6.87 0.81
CA ILE A 142 -13.64 6.57 0.04
C ILE A 142 -12.50 6.19 0.98
N SER A 143 -12.27 7.01 2.02
CA SER A 143 -11.24 6.75 3.02
C SER A 143 -11.47 5.44 3.75
N TYR A 144 -12.69 5.13 4.14
CA TYR A 144 -13.05 3.86 4.77
C TYR A 144 -12.75 2.65 3.85
N PHE A 145 -13.19 2.70 2.59
CA PHE A 145 -12.95 1.61 1.63
C PHE A 145 -11.46 1.36 1.41
N GLN A 146 -10.68 2.43 1.27
CA GLN A 146 -9.23 2.35 1.11
C GLN A 146 -8.54 1.75 2.35
N VAL A 147 -8.93 2.21 3.56
CA VAL A 147 -8.34 1.75 4.84
C VAL A 147 -8.71 0.31 5.13
N ILE A 148 -10.00 -0.07 5.00
CA ILE A 148 -10.43 -1.45 5.28
C ILE A 148 -9.80 -2.45 4.32
N ARG A 149 -9.65 -2.07 3.04
CA ARG A 149 -8.91 -2.88 2.06
C ARG A 149 -7.46 -3.09 2.49
N LEU A 150 -6.75 -2.01 2.83
CA LEU A 150 -5.35 -2.08 3.25
C LEU A 150 -5.21 -2.97 4.48
N LEU A 151 -6.07 -2.80 5.50
CA LEU A 151 -6.05 -3.61 6.72
C LEU A 151 -6.32 -5.08 6.42
N LEU A 152 -7.35 -5.40 5.63
CA LEU A 152 -7.67 -6.78 5.28
C LEU A 152 -6.55 -7.44 4.47
N VAL A 153 -5.96 -6.74 3.52
CA VAL A 153 -4.84 -7.25 2.74
C VAL A 153 -3.64 -7.51 3.66
N VAL A 154 -3.26 -6.55 4.50
CA VAL A 154 -2.10 -6.70 5.40
C VAL A 154 -2.31 -7.81 6.43
N VAL A 155 -3.55 -8.04 6.88
CA VAL A 155 -3.87 -9.11 7.84
C VAL A 155 -3.97 -10.48 7.15
N LEU A 156 -4.66 -10.59 6.01
CA LEU A 156 -4.98 -11.89 5.41
C LEU A 156 -3.84 -12.42 4.53
N VAL A 157 -3.14 -11.55 3.78
CA VAL A 157 -2.10 -11.98 2.84
C VAL A 157 -0.97 -12.78 3.51
N PRO A 158 -0.45 -12.41 4.70
CA PRO A 158 0.55 -13.21 5.39
C PRO A 158 0.14 -14.67 5.60
N PHE A 159 -1.12 -14.91 5.96
CA PHE A 159 -1.63 -16.27 6.16
C PHE A 159 -1.81 -17.04 4.85
N ILE A 160 -2.17 -16.33 3.76
CA ILE A 160 -2.30 -16.95 2.43
C ILE A 160 -0.94 -17.42 1.92
N VAL A 161 0.12 -16.63 2.11
CA VAL A 161 1.46 -16.94 1.58
C VAL A 161 2.34 -17.72 2.56
N ALA A 162 2.05 -17.73 3.86
CA ALA A 162 2.86 -18.38 4.89
C ALA A 162 3.02 -19.90 4.66
N GLY A 163 2.00 -20.58 4.09
CA GLY A 163 2.07 -21.99 3.73
C GLY A 163 3.07 -22.32 2.61
N HIS A 164 3.62 -21.31 1.93
CA HIS A 164 4.56 -21.43 0.82
C HIS A 164 5.96 -20.90 1.20
N ALA A 165 6.18 -20.59 2.48
CA ALA A 165 7.47 -20.10 2.98
C ALA A 165 8.51 -21.23 3.02
N VAL A 166 9.59 -21.07 2.29
CA VAL A 166 10.74 -21.97 2.31
C VAL A 166 11.76 -21.43 3.32
N GLY A 167 11.94 -22.12 4.43
CA GLY A 167 13.03 -22.07 5.41
C GLY A 167 13.56 -20.68 5.83
N LYS A 168 13.76 -20.50 7.13
CA LYS A 168 14.44 -19.32 7.70
C LYS A 168 15.92 -19.30 7.33
N GLN A 169 16.34 -18.41 6.44
CA GLN A 169 17.71 -17.94 6.45
C GLN A 169 17.80 -16.71 7.38
N ILE A 170 18.23 -16.95 8.63
CA ILE A 170 18.61 -15.86 9.52
C ILE A 170 19.97 -15.37 9.02
N VAL A 171 19.97 -14.26 8.29
CA VAL A 171 21.21 -13.54 7.99
C VAL A 171 21.59 -12.78 9.25
N ASP A 172 22.54 -13.33 10.02
CA ASP A 172 23.18 -12.62 11.15
C ASP A 172 24.04 -11.47 10.61
N ALA A 173 23.39 -10.40 10.18
CA ALA A 173 24.06 -9.20 9.76
C ALA A 173 24.48 -8.39 11.00
N LYS A 174 25.77 -8.09 11.11
CA LYS A 174 26.28 -7.23 12.18
C LYS A 174 25.86 -5.79 11.95
N PHE A 175 25.39 -5.13 13.00
CA PHE A 175 25.11 -3.70 12.96
C PHE A 175 26.42 -2.93 12.74
N SER A 176 26.50 -2.18 11.65
CA SER A 176 27.71 -1.46 11.26
C SER A 176 27.45 0.05 11.15
N LEU A 177 28.49 0.84 11.37
CA LEU A 177 28.44 2.28 11.19
C LEU A 177 28.08 2.65 9.74
N SER A 178 28.56 1.85 8.78
CA SER A 178 28.24 2.05 7.36
C SER A 178 26.73 1.93 7.08
N LEU A 179 26.02 1.05 7.77
CA LEU A 179 24.57 0.95 7.65
C LEU A 179 23.85 2.21 8.16
N ILE A 180 24.29 2.76 9.29
CA ILE A 180 23.71 4.00 9.84
C ILE A 180 23.91 5.15 8.85
N LEU A 181 25.13 5.31 8.32
CA LEU A 181 25.43 6.34 7.33
C LEU A 181 24.60 6.17 6.05
N LEU A 182 24.40 4.93 5.62
CA LEU A 182 23.62 4.60 4.44
C LEU A 182 22.12 4.97 4.64
N ILE A 183 21.54 4.61 5.79
CA ILE A 183 20.16 4.97 6.13
C ILE A 183 20.01 6.50 6.26
N ALA A 184 20.99 7.17 6.88
CA ALA A 184 20.99 8.63 6.98
C ALA A 184 21.07 9.30 5.60
N LEU A 185 21.94 8.83 4.73
CA LEU A 185 22.04 9.32 3.34
C LEU A 185 20.74 9.09 2.59
N ALA A 186 20.16 7.88 2.69
CA ALA A 186 18.88 7.54 2.08
C ALA A 186 17.74 8.43 2.59
N TRP A 187 17.74 8.76 3.90
CA TRP A 187 16.77 9.68 4.48
C TRP A 187 16.90 11.09 3.91
N VAL A 188 18.11 11.63 3.83
CA VAL A 188 18.37 12.98 3.29
C VAL A 188 17.96 13.05 1.82
N CYS A 189 18.39 12.07 1.01
CA CYS A 189 17.99 12.00 -0.41
C CYS A 189 16.47 11.90 -0.58
N SER A 190 15.80 11.08 0.23
CA SER A 190 14.33 10.95 0.21
C SER A 190 13.62 12.25 0.58
N TYR A 191 14.16 12.98 1.56
CA TYR A 191 13.63 14.29 1.94
C TYR A 191 13.77 15.33 0.81
N LEU A 192 14.91 15.34 0.11
CA LEU A 192 15.12 16.21 -1.05
C LEU A 192 14.18 15.85 -2.21
N MET A 193 14.03 14.56 -2.51
CA MET A 193 13.12 14.08 -3.55
C MET A 193 11.64 14.38 -3.23
N LYS A 194 11.27 14.36 -1.95
CA LYS A 194 9.93 14.80 -1.52
C LYS A 194 9.68 16.27 -1.85
N ARG A 195 10.70 17.14 -1.78
CA ARG A 195 10.56 18.56 -2.09
C ARG A 195 10.24 18.83 -3.58
N ILE A 196 10.70 17.97 -4.47
CA ILE A 196 10.38 18.04 -5.90
C ILE A 196 9.14 17.23 -6.27
N HIS A 197 8.32 16.86 -5.25
CA HIS A 197 7.07 16.09 -5.42
C HIS A 197 7.25 14.72 -6.06
N PHE A 198 8.44 14.10 -5.90
CA PHE A 198 8.68 12.76 -6.41
C PHE A 198 7.77 11.74 -5.69
N PRO A 199 7.03 10.88 -6.44
CA PRO A 199 6.06 9.98 -5.84
C PRO A 199 6.75 8.95 -4.94
N VAL A 200 6.14 8.67 -3.76
CA VAL A 200 6.62 7.67 -2.79
C VAL A 200 8.10 7.79 -2.48
N SER A 201 8.60 9.04 -2.38
CA SER A 201 10.02 9.37 -2.26
C SER A 201 10.74 8.60 -1.15
N TYR A 202 10.15 8.42 0.03
CA TYR A 202 10.78 7.70 1.13
C TYR A 202 10.95 6.19 0.90
N PHE A 203 10.29 5.62 -0.11
CA PHE A 203 10.46 4.22 -0.49
C PHE A 203 11.32 4.04 -1.73
N ILE A 204 11.00 4.75 -2.82
CA ILE A 204 11.67 4.57 -4.10
C ILE A 204 13.08 5.16 -4.08
N THR A 205 13.30 6.30 -3.42
CA THR A 205 14.61 6.96 -3.40
C THR A 205 15.71 6.10 -2.77
N PRO A 206 15.51 5.44 -1.60
CA PRO A 206 16.52 4.52 -1.06
C PRO A 206 16.88 3.39 -2.03
N ILE A 207 15.88 2.81 -2.71
CA ILE A 207 16.10 1.73 -3.68
C ILE A 207 16.97 2.24 -4.83
N LEU A 208 16.58 3.34 -5.47
CA LEU A 208 17.33 3.93 -6.59
C LEU A 208 18.73 4.36 -6.18
N LEU A 209 18.90 4.97 -5.01
CA LEU A 209 20.18 5.36 -4.47
C LEU A 209 21.13 4.17 -4.37
N LEU A 210 20.64 3.04 -3.82
CA LEU A 210 21.46 1.86 -3.61
C LEU A 210 21.76 1.11 -4.89
N ILE A 211 20.80 1.03 -5.83
CA ILE A 211 21.06 0.51 -7.17
C ILE A 211 22.15 1.34 -7.85
N THR A 212 22.05 2.68 -7.77
CA THR A 212 23.06 3.59 -8.35
C THR A 212 24.42 3.38 -7.70
N LEU A 213 24.48 3.29 -6.37
CA LEU A 213 25.73 3.03 -5.67
C LEU A 213 26.34 1.68 -6.05
N GLN A 214 25.54 0.62 -6.19
CA GLN A 214 26.03 -0.72 -6.63
C GLN A 214 26.55 -0.71 -8.07
N LEU A 215 25.95 0.08 -8.95
CA LEU A 215 26.42 0.18 -10.36
C LEU A 215 27.72 0.95 -10.50
N PHE A 216 27.92 1.99 -9.72
CA PHE A 216 29.07 2.90 -9.87
C PHE A 216 30.19 2.68 -8.87
N THR A 217 29.98 1.86 -7.82
CA THR A 217 30.98 1.62 -6.79
C THR A 217 31.11 0.13 -6.47
N PRO A 218 32.35 -0.41 -6.38
CA PRO A 218 32.55 -1.81 -6.00
C PRO A 218 32.36 -2.06 -4.49
N LEU A 219 31.55 -1.28 -3.82
CA LEU A 219 31.33 -1.37 -2.38
C LEU A 219 30.39 -2.53 -2.05
N THR A 220 30.80 -3.39 -1.13
CA THR A 220 29.92 -4.39 -0.53
C THR A 220 28.92 -3.70 0.37
N MET A 221 27.64 -3.70 0.00
CA MET A 221 26.59 -3.05 0.80
C MET A 221 26.27 -3.87 2.05
N PRO A 222 26.16 -3.19 3.22
CA PRO A 222 25.81 -3.87 4.47
C PRO A 222 24.35 -4.34 4.44
N HIS A 223 24.10 -5.60 4.78
CA HIS A 223 22.76 -6.11 4.96
C HIS A 223 22.08 -5.49 6.18
N VAL A 224 20.78 -5.23 6.07
CA VAL A 224 19.97 -4.73 7.18
C VAL A 224 19.68 -5.86 8.17
N PRO A 225 20.10 -5.74 9.45
CA PRO A 225 19.86 -6.76 10.46
C PRO A 225 18.37 -6.95 10.75
N GLY A 226 17.98 -8.18 11.14
CA GLY A 226 16.59 -8.53 11.41
C GLY A 226 15.91 -7.66 12.48
N PHE A 227 16.65 -7.24 13.53
CA PHE A 227 16.10 -6.36 14.57
C PHE A 227 15.80 -4.94 14.02
N VAL A 228 16.60 -4.43 13.07
CA VAL A 228 16.35 -3.13 12.41
C VAL A 228 15.10 -3.23 11.53
N MET A 229 14.91 -4.35 10.85
CA MET A 229 13.68 -4.63 10.10
C MET A 229 12.46 -4.75 11.04
N ALA A 230 12.60 -5.37 12.22
CA ALA A 230 11.54 -5.42 13.23
C ALA A 230 11.14 -4.01 13.72
N ILE A 231 12.11 -3.12 13.93
CA ILE A 231 11.86 -1.71 14.24
C ILE A 231 11.10 -1.04 13.08
N ALA A 232 11.53 -1.21 11.84
CA ALA A 232 10.84 -0.65 10.68
C ALA A 232 9.39 -1.13 10.57
N GLN A 233 9.16 -2.44 10.77
CA GLN A 233 7.83 -3.05 10.80
C GLN A 233 6.95 -2.43 11.90
N LEU A 234 7.47 -2.25 13.10
CA LEU A 234 6.77 -1.62 14.23
C LEU A 234 6.39 -0.17 13.90
N LEU A 235 7.33 0.62 13.35
CA LEU A 235 7.08 2.02 13.00
C LEU A 235 5.97 2.16 11.95
N ILE A 236 5.97 1.29 10.95
CA ILE A 236 4.94 1.26 9.90
C ILE A 236 3.62 0.71 10.44
N GLY A 237 3.66 -0.40 11.18
CA GLY A 237 2.48 -1.05 11.74
C GLY A 237 1.70 -0.17 12.71
N ALA A 238 2.39 0.56 13.58
CA ALA A 238 1.78 1.55 14.48
C ALA A 238 0.99 2.63 13.72
N HIS A 239 1.53 3.10 12.60
CA HIS A 239 0.86 4.08 11.76
C HIS A 239 -0.40 3.51 11.10
N ILE A 240 -0.30 2.30 10.54
CA ILE A 240 -1.42 1.62 9.87
C ILE A 240 -2.55 1.34 10.88
N GLY A 241 -2.22 0.89 12.10
CA GLY A 241 -3.21 0.66 13.14
C GLY A 241 -4.05 1.88 13.48
N LEU A 242 -3.50 3.08 13.35
CA LEU A 242 -4.23 4.34 13.55
C LEU A 242 -5.05 4.82 12.35
N MET A 243 -4.98 4.15 11.20
CA MET A 243 -5.71 4.60 10.00
C MET A 243 -7.23 4.40 10.11
N LEU A 244 -7.68 3.30 10.74
CA LEU A 244 -9.11 3.02 10.93
C LEU A 244 -9.65 3.81 12.12
N LYS A 245 -10.09 5.03 11.87
CA LYS A 245 -10.59 5.91 12.93
C LYS A 245 -12.00 5.53 13.40
N PRO A 246 -12.36 5.71 14.70
CA PRO A 246 -13.67 5.36 15.24
C PRO A 246 -14.87 6.00 14.52
N HIS A 247 -14.70 7.20 13.94
CA HIS A 247 -15.76 7.84 13.18
C HIS A 247 -16.07 7.14 11.85
N MET A 248 -15.11 6.44 11.25
CA MET A 248 -15.31 5.68 10.00
C MET A 248 -16.24 4.48 10.21
N VAL A 249 -16.29 3.92 11.42
CA VAL A 249 -17.16 2.79 11.75
C VAL A 249 -18.60 3.23 12.07
N LYS A 250 -18.85 4.54 12.16
CA LYS A 250 -20.21 5.09 12.31
C LYS A 250 -21.00 5.19 11.00
N LEU A 251 -20.40 4.80 9.87
CA LEU A 251 -21.07 4.70 8.58
C LEU A 251 -22.21 3.67 8.61
N PRO A 252 -23.22 3.82 7.74
CA PRO A 252 -24.30 2.84 7.62
C PRO A 252 -23.76 1.42 7.43
N ILE A 253 -24.38 0.43 8.08
CA ILE A 253 -23.92 -0.97 8.07
C ILE A 253 -23.73 -1.54 6.67
N ARG A 254 -24.58 -1.13 5.71
CA ARG A 254 -24.45 -1.53 4.30
C ARG A 254 -23.12 -1.07 3.68
N ILE A 255 -22.66 0.14 4.04
CA ILE A 255 -21.37 0.67 3.56
C ILE A 255 -20.22 -0.08 4.22
N LEU A 256 -20.34 -0.39 5.53
CA LEU A 256 -19.32 -1.14 6.25
C LEU A 256 -19.13 -2.54 5.66
N ILE A 257 -20.22 -3.27 5.47
CA ILE A 257 -20.18 -4.60 4.84
C ILE A 257 -19.70 -4.50 3.39
N GLY A 258 -20.15 -3.47 2.65
CA GLY A 258 -19.73 -3.22 1.27
C GLY A 258 -18.23 -3.01 1.12
N GLY A 259 -17.60 -2.29 2.05
CA GLY A 259 -16.15 -2.09 2.07
C GLY A 259 -15.39 -3.40 2.32
N VAL A 260 -15.85 -4.19 3.31
CA VAL A 260 -15.26 -5.51 3.57
C VAL A 260 -15.43 -6.45 2.38
N ALA A 261 -16.64 -6.55 1.83
CA ALA A 261 -16.92 -7.41 0.67
C ALA A 261 -16.10 -6.99 -0.57
N SER A 262 -16.00 -5.69 -0.83
CA SER A 262 -15.16 -5.14 -1.90
C SER A 262 -13.68 -5.50 -1.73
N ALA A 263 -13.16 -5.39 -0.51
CA ALA A 263 -11.77 -5.74 -0.21
C ALA A 263 -11.51 -7.25 -0.38
N LEU A 264 -12.42 -8.10 0.10
CA LEU A 264 -12.32 -9.55 -0.08
C LEU A 264 -12.42 -9.95 -1.57
N ALA A 265 -13.32 -9.33 -2.32
CA ALA A 265 -13.43 -9.55 -3.76
C ALA A 265 -12.15 -9.17 -4.52
N LEU A 266 -11.48 -8.09 -4.10
CA LEU A 266 -10.18 -7.70 -4.64
C LEU A 266 -9.08 -8.72 -4.30
N ILE A 267 -9.08 -9.30 -3.11
CA ILE A 267 -8.14 -10.37 -2.73
C ILE A 267 -8.38 -11.61 -3.59
N ILE A 268 -9.64 -11.99 -3.83
CA ILE A 268 -9.99 -13.13 -4.71
C ILE A 268 -9.56 -12.84 -6.16
N LEU A 269 -9.77 -11.63 -6.66
CA LEU A 269 -9.30 -11.21 -7.98
C LEU A 269 -7.77 -11.31 -8.08
N THR A 270 -7.07 -10.90 -7.04
CA THR A 270 -5.62 -11.02 -6.93
C THR A 270 -5.17 -12.48 -6.97
N PHE A 271 -5.90 -13.36 -6.28
CA PHE A 271 -5.63 -14.79 -6.30
C PHE A 271 -5.66 -15.34 -7.73
N GLY A 272 -6.70 -15.00 -8.50
CA GLY A 272 -6.78 -15.35 -9.93
C GLY A 272 -5.63 -14.77 -10.77
N SER A 273 -5.30 -13.48 -10.55
CA SER A 273 -4.21 -12.80 -11.26
C SER A 273 -2.84 -13.40 -10.92
N SER A 274 -2.65 -13.89 -9.70
CA SER A 274 -1.41 -14.52 -9.26
C SER A 274 -1.13 -15.85 -9.98
N PHE A 275 -2.17 -16.63 -10.27
CA PHE A 275 -2.01 -17.85 -11.09
C PHE A 275 -1.60 -17.52 -12.53
N ILE A 276 -2.19 -16.47 -13.12
CA ILE A 276 -1.79 -16.02 -14.47
C ILE A 276 -0.31 -15.64 -14.47
N MET A 277 0.13 -14.88 -13.47
CA MET A 277 1.54 -14.46 -13.36
C MET A 277 2.48 -15.66 -13.10
N SER A 278 2.12 -16.56 -12.19
CA SER A 278 2.90 -17.75 -11.87
C SER A 278 3.08 -18.65 -13.10
N PHE A 279 2.01 -18.86 -13.86
CA PHE A 279 2.04 -19.67 -15.07
C PHE A 279 2.85 -19.01 -16.20
N SER A 280 2.68 -17.71 -16.41
CA SER A 280 3.31 -16.99 -17.54
C SER A 280 4.77 -16.64 -17.31
N MET A 281 5.18 -16.39 -16.07
CA MET A 281 6.53 -15.95 -15.72
C MET A 281 7.34 -17.04 -14.99
N GLY A 282 6.73 -18.17 -14.61
CA GLY A 282 7.40 -19.21 -13.81
C GLY A 282 7.76 -18.77 -12.38
N ALA A 283 7.20 -17.65 -11.91
CA ALA A 283 7.44 -17.14 -10.58
C ALA A 283 6.71 -17.97 -9.52
N SER A 284 7.25 -18.04 -8.29
CA SER A 284 6.58 -18.73 -7.20
C SER A 284 5.21 -18.11 -6.91
N PHE A 285 4.27 -18.89 -6.38
CA PHE A 285 2.94 -18.39 -6.00
C PHE A 285 3.04 -17.20 -5.05
N ALA A 286 3.91 -17.27 -4.03
CA ALA A 286 4.11 -16.17 -3.09
C ALA A 286 4.58 -14.89 -3.79
N THR A 287 5.58 -14.99 -4.67
CA THR A 287 6.06 -13.85 -5.48
C THR A 287 4.94 -13.27 -6.35
N SER A 288 4.20 -14.13 -7.05
CA SER A 288 3.13 -13.72 -7.95
C SER A 288 1.97 -13.06 -7.21
N PHE A 289 1.58 -13.63 -6.05
CA PHE A 289 0.51 -13.09 -5.23
C PHE A 289 0.89 -11.73 -4.63
N LEU A 290 2.09 -11.62 -4.05
CA LEU A 290 2.56 -10.38 -3.46
C LEU A 290 2.80 -9.27 -4.51
N SER A 291 3.17 -9.63 -5.73
CA SER A 291 3.32 -8.69 -6.84
C SER A 291 1.98 -8.08 -7.27
N THR A 292 0.90 -8.87 -7.22
CA THR A 292 -0.43 -8.46 -7.68
C THR A 292 -1.33 -7.98 -6.56
N ALA A 293 -1.06 -8.30 -5.28
CA ALA A 293 -1.89 -7.94 -4.14
C ALA A 293 -2.11 -6.44 -3.98
N PRO A 294 -3.38 -5.98 -3.77
CA PRO A 294 -3.74 -4.56 -3.70
C PRO A 294 -3.41 -3.93 -2.33
N GLY A 295 -2.26 -4.24 -1.77
CA GLY A 295 -1.73 -3.71 -0.51
C GLY A 295 -0.89 -2.46 -0.69
N GLY A 296 -0.33 -1.98 0.43
CA GLY A 296 0.71 -0.95 0.39
C GLY A 296 2.04 -1.56 -0.07
N LEU A 297 2.80 -0.77 -0.82
CA LEU A 297 4.04 -1.21 -1.43
C LEU A 297 5.05 -1.68 -0.38
N ASP A 298 5.22 -0.90 0.70
CA ASP A 298 6.08 -1.20 1.83
C ASP A 298 5.69 -2.51 2.56
N GLN A 299 4.38 -2.78 2.71
CA GLN A 299 3.89 -3.99 3.40
C GLN A 299 4.10 -5.24 2.54
N MET A 300 3.82 -5.18 1.25
CA MET A 300 3.97 -6.33 0.35
C MET A 300 5.43 -6.75 0.22
N VAL A 301 6.33 -5.78 0.21
CA VAL A 301 7.76 -6.07 0.13
C VAL A 301 8.32 -6.58 1.47
N LEU A 302 7.87 -6.05 2.60
CA LEU A 302 8.19 -6.62 3.92
C LEU A 302 7.74 -8.07 4.04
N LEU A 303 6.56 -8.37 3.50
CA LEU A 303 6.04 -9.72 3.49
C LEU A 303 6.83 -10.62 2.54
N ALA A 304 7.24 -10.11 1.36
CA ALA A 304 8.08 -10.83 0.42
C ALA A 304 9.42 -11.25 1.05
N ASP A 305 10.04 -10.35 1.82
CA ASP A 305 11.26 -10.68 2.60
C ASP A 305 10.99 -11.78 3.63
N ALA A 306 9.88 -11.69 4.35
CA ALA A 306 9.53 -12.65 5.39
C ALA A 306 9.21 -14.06 4.87
N VAL A 307 8.66 -14.18 3.65
CA VAL A 307 8.32 -15.47 3.03
C VAL A 307 9.32 -15.91 1.95
N HIS A 308 10.47 -15.24 1.86
CA HIS A 308 11.54 -15.50 0.88
C HIS A 308 11.05 -15.49 -0.59
N ALA A 309 10.09 -14.63 -0.90
CA ALA A 309 9.68 -14.33 -2.25
C ALA A 309 10.71 -13.43 -2.96
N ASP A 310 10.62 -13.30 -4.28
CA ASP A 310 11.50 -12.42 -5.05
C ASP A 310 11.13 -10.94 -4.77
N ILE A 311 11.91 -10.33 -3.86
CA ILE A 311 11.73 -8.96 -3.41
C ILE A 311 11.82 -7.96 -4.57
N SER A 312 12.76 -8.21 -5.51
CA SER A 312 13.00 -7.33 -6.65
C SER A 312 11.80 -7.33 -7.60
N LEU A 313 11.26 -8.51 -7.90
CA LEU A 313 10.08 -8.64 -8.75
C LEU A 313 8.84 -8.03 -8.08
N VAL A 314 8.60 -8.34 -6.80
CA VAL A 314 7.47 -7.78 -6.03
C VAL A 314 7.55 -6.25 -5.97
N SER A 315 8.71 -5.69 -5.63
CA SER A 315 8.88 -4.23 -5.54
C SER A 315 8.70 -3.54 -6.89
N THR A 316 9.18 -4.17 -7.97
CA THR A 316 9.03 -3.64 -9.34
C THR A 316 7.57 -3.60 -9.77
N PHE A 317 6.82 -4.69 -9.60
CA PHE A 317 5.39 -4.76 -9.93
C PHE A 317 4.56 -3.77 -9.10
N GLN A 318 4.80 -3.70 -7.81
CA GLN A 318 4.09 -2.79 -6.90
C GLN A 318 4.38 -1.32 -7.25
N THR A 319 5.64 -0.98 -7.54
CA THR A 319 6.04 0.38 -7.95
C THR A 319 5.42 0.75 -9.29
N PHE A 320 5.50 -0.15 -10.27
CA PHE A 320 4.89 0.06 -11.58
C PHE A 320 3.37 0.31 -11.46
N ARG A 321 2.65 -0.51 -10.69
CA ARG A 321 1.21 -0.31 -10.46
C ARG A 321 0.90 1.07 -9.91
N LEU A 322 1.67 1.51 -8.94
CA LEU A 322 1.48 2.80 -8.31
C LEU A 322 1.69 3.93 -9.32
N LEU A 323 2.78 3.88 -10.09
CA LEU A 323 3.05 4.84 -11.15
C LEU A 323 1.99 4.79 -12.26
N PHE A 324 1.56 3.60 -12.67
CA PHE A 324 0.53 3.41 -13.67
C PHE A 324 -0.81 4.05 -13.25
N ILE A 325 -1.21 3.87 -12.00
CA ILE A 325 -2.41 4.50 -11.47
C ILE A 325 -2.29 6.02 -11.47
N PHE A 326 -1.15 6.56 -11.03
CA PHE A 326 -0.94 7.99 -10.95
C PHE A 326 -0.82 8.68 -12.30
N LEU A 327 -0.01 8.10 -13.19
CA LEU A 327 0.33 8.75 -14.46
C LEU A 327 -0.72 8.50 -15.54
N LEU A 328 -1.49 7.41 -15.43
CA LEU A 328 -2.44 7.04 -16.47
C LEU A 328 -3.88 7.00 -15.94
N VAL A 329 -4.17 6.21 -14.89
CA VAL A 329 -5.55 5.96 -14.47
C VAL A 329 -6.21 7.20 -13.90
N MET A 330 -5.53 7.93 -13.01
CA MET A 330 -6.09 9.14 -12.40
C MET A 330 -6.37 10.26 -13.43
N PRO A 331 -5.44 10.60 -14.36
CA PRO A 331 -5.74 11.56 -15.43
C PRO A 331 -6.86 11.10 -16.36
N LEU A 332 -6.91 9.82 -16.73
CA LEU A 332 -8.00 9.28 -17.56
C LEU A 332 -9.35 9.37 -16.85
N MET A 333 -9.41 9.07 -15.56
CA MET A 333 -10.61 9.24 -14.76
C MET A 333 -11.07 10.72 -14.73
N LYS A 334 -10.13 11.64 -14.52
CA LYS A 334 -10.41 13.09 -14.54
C LYS A 334 -11.01 13.53 -15.87
N LEU A 335 -10.42 13.08 -16.98
CA LEU A 335 -10.92 13.36 -18.32
C LEU A 335 -12.31 12.77 -18.55
N PHE A 336 -12.53 11.52 -18.13
CA PHE A 336 -13.81 10.82 -18.26
C PHE A 336 -14.93 11.51 -17.47
N TYR A 337 -14.68 11.91 -16.22
CA TYR A 337 -15.71 12.58 -15.41
C TYR A 337 -16.03 13.96 -15.96
N ARG A 338 -15.05 14.76 -16.39
CA ARG A 338 -15.30 16.07 -17.04
C ARG A 338 -16.08 15.93 -18.34
N TRP A 339 -15.78 14.92 -19.15
CA TRP A 339 -16.53 14.65 -20.38
C TRP A 339 -17.98 14.28 -20.07
N ARG A 340 -18.22 13.50 -19.05
CA ARG A 340 -19.55 13.10 -18.61
C ARG A 340 -20.37 14.28 -18.07
N GLU A 341 -19.78 15.09 -17.20
CA GLU A 341 -20.41 16.32 -16.67
C GLU A 341 -20.81 17.28 -17.79
N LYS A 342 -19.92 17.47 -18.77
CA LYS A 342 -20.24 18.30 -19.95
C LYS A 342 -21.44 17.75 -20.76
N LYS A 343 -21.51 16.43 -20.90
CA LYS A 343 -22.59 15.77 -21.64
C LYS A 343 -23.93 15.85 -20.87
N GLU A 344 -23.90 15.76 -19.56
CA GLU A 344 -25.09 15.91 -18.71
C GLU A 344 -25.61 17.39 -18.77
N CYS A 345 -24.72 18.36 -18.68
CA CYS A 345 -25.08 19.79 -18.81
C CYS A 345 -25.70 20.12 -20.18
N ILE A 346 -25.19 19.57 -21.28
CA ILE A 346 -25.78 19.78 -22.60
C ILE A 346 -27.19 19.18 -22.67
N ARG A 347 -27.41 17.97 -22.15
CA ARG A 347 -28.74 17.33 -22.12
C ARG A 347 -29.74 18.13 -21.29
N GLU A 348 -29.33 18.68 -20.15
CA GLU A 348 -30.21 19.52 -19.33
C GLU A 348 -30.60 20.82 -20.04
N GLN A 349 -29.66 21.41 -20.81
CA GLN A 349 -29.95 22.60 -21.63
C GLN A 349 -30.91 22.29 -22.74
N GLU A 350 -30.74 21.16 -23.44
CA GLU A 350 -31.66 20.70 -24.51
C GLU A 350 -33.08 20.45 -23.97
N ALA A 351 -33.17 19.75 -22.81
CA ALA A 351 -34.47 19.49 -22.16
C ALA A 351 -35.17 20.78 -21.70
N ASN A 352 -34.43 21.77 -21.20
CA ASN A 352 -34.99 23.06 -20.81
C ASN A 352 -35.49 23.87 -22.02
N VAL A 353 -34.79 23.82 -23.14
CA VAL A 353 -35.23 24.49 -24.39
C VAL A 353 -36.50 23.86 -24.96
N GLU A 354 -36.63 22.51 -24.87
CA GLU A 354 -37.83 21.79 -25.31
C GLU A 354 -39.05 22.16 -24.43
N ASN A 355 -38.88 22.28 -23.13
CA ASN A 355 -39.93 22.67 -22.18
C ASN A 355 -40.36 24.16 -22.28
N VAL A 356 -39.55 25.03 -22.86
CA VAL A 356 -39.90 26.47 -23.08
C VAL A 356 -40.66 26.65 -24.40
N ASN A 357 -40.53 25.71 -25.33
CA ASN A 357 -41.22 25.75 -26.64
C ASN A 357 -42.56 25.02 -26.68
N VAL A 358 -43.03 24.46 -25.56
CA VAL A 358 -44.37 23.88 -25.38
C VAL A 358 -45.20 24.81 -24.49
#